data_ec0e647b87da2fa37e735baa0f85baac
#
_entry.id   ec0e647b87da2fa37e735baa0f85baac
#
_cell.length_a   1.000
_cell.length_b   1.000
_cell.length_c   1.000
_cell.angle_alpha   90.00
_cell.angle_beta   90.00
_cell.angle_gamma   90.00
#
_symmetry.space_group_name_H-M   'P 1'
#
loop_
_entity.id
_entity.type
_entity.pdbx_description
1 polymer ?
#
loop_
_entity_poly.entity_id
_entity_poly.type
_entity_poly.pdbx_seq_one_letter_code
_entity_poly.pdbx_strand_id
1 'polypeptide(L)'
;MTLAQTWNQELAREMGTMIGNEAIIGGMDGWYAPSMNIHRTPFSGRNGEYYSEDTYLTGAVASNQVYGAATKGVYAYIKHFAFNDQEDHRGDRDGQYGRATWLNEQSAR
;
A
#
# COMPACT_ATOMS: atom_id res chain seq x y z
N MET A 1 4.14 -1.80 7.62
CA MET A 1 4.24 -0.84 8.75
C MET A 1 5.65 -0.73 9.33
N THR A 2 6.31 -1.81 9.72
CA THR A 2 7.65 -1.79 10.34
C THR A 2 8.70 -1.02 9.52
N LEU A 3 8.71 -1.19 8.20
CA LEU A 3 9.63 -0.49 7.32
C LEU A 3 9.49 1.04 7.42
N ALA A 4 8.26 1.56 7.44
CA ALA A 4 8.03 3.00 7.54
C ALA A 4 8.53 3.60 8.86
N GLN A 5 8.53 2.81 9.94
CA GLN A 5 9.04 3.23 11.24
C GLN A 5 10.55 3.44 11.27
N THR A 6 11.27 2.95 10.27
CA THR A 6 12.72 3.19 10.15
C THR A 6 13.03 4.58 9.62
N TRP A 7 12.10 5.25 8.97
CA TRP A 7 12.29 6.53 8.28
C TRP A 7 13.41 6.49 7.22
N ASN A 8 13.80 5.28 6.80
CA ASN A 8 14.93 5.05 5.92
C ASN A 8 14.48 4.72 4.50
N GLN A 9 14.61 5.68 3.60
CA GLN A 9 14.23 5.53 2.20
C GLN A 9 15.14 4.57 1.43
N GLU A 10 16.41 4.48 1.81
CA GLU A 10 17.35 3.55 1.18
C GLU A 10 16.99 2.11 1.50
N LEU A 11 16.66 1.82 2.77
CA LEU A 11 16.18 0.51 3.17
C LEU A 11 14.87 0.13 2.45
N ALA A 12 14.00 1.12 2.22
CA ALA A 12 12.78 0.90 1.44
C ALA A 12 13.10 0.50 0.00
N ARG A 13 14.10 1.14 -0.61
CA ARG A 13 14.59 0.80 -1.95
C ARG A 13 15.23 -0.59 -2.01
N GLU A 14 16.05 -0.93 -1.04
CA GLU A 14 16.65 -2.25 -0.92
C GLU A 14 15.59 -3.34 -0.82
N MET A 15 14.57 -3.14 0.01
CA MET A 15 13.44 -4.06 0.13
C MET A 15 12.70 -4.22 -1.20
N GLY A 16 12.46 -3.12 -1.93
CA GLY A 16 11.87 -3.18 -3.27
C GLY A 16 12.74 -3.99 -4.25
N THR A 17 14.05 -3.80 -4.19
CA THR A 17 15.01 -4.55 -5.02
C THR A 17 14.99 -6.05 -4.69
N MET A 18 14.89 -6.40 -3.41
CA MET A 18 14.76 -7.78 -2.96
C MET A 18 13.47 -8.41 -3.51
N ILE A 19 12.34 -7.71 -3.38
CA ILE A 19 11.05 -8.15 -3.92
C ILE A 19 11.14 -8.38 -5.45
N GLY A 20 11.80 -7.46 -6.16
CA GLY A 20 12.02 -7.60 -7.59
C GLY A 20 12.83 -8.85 -7.95
N ASN A 21 13.88 -9.15 -7.19
CA ASN A 21 14.67 -10.36 -7.39
C ASN A 21 13.84 -11.64 -7.15
N GLU A 22 13.05 -11.66 -6.08
CA GLU A 22 12.16 -12.79 -5.78
C GLU A 22 11.09 -12.98 -6.86
N ALA A 23 10.53 -11.89 -7.38
CA ALA A 23 9.55 -11.92 -8.46
C ALA A 23 10.15 -12.56 -9.74
N ILE A 24 11.37 -12.17 -10.11
CA ILE A 24 12.06 -12.77 -11.26
C ILE A 24 12.25 -14.28 -11.07
N ILE A 25 12.71 -14.70 -9.90
CA ILE A 25 12.89 -16.11 -9.58
C ILE A 25 11.56 -16.88 -9.64
N GLY A 26 10.48 -16.23 -9.21
CA GLY A 26 9.13 -16.78 -9.25
C GLY A 26 8.45 -16.71 -10.63
N GLY A 27 9.10 -16.12 -11.65
CA GLY A 27 8.51 -15.93 -12.98
C GLY A 27 7.37 -14.93 -13.01
N MET A 28 7.40 -13.91 -12.14
CA MET A 28 6.35 -12.89 -12.02
C MET A 28 6.84 -11.55 -12.57
N ASP A 29 6.04 -10.93 -13.42
CA ASP A 29 6.32 -9.62 -14.00
C ASP A 29 5.77 -8.46 -13.17
N GLY A 30 4.84 -8.72 -12.28
CA GLY A 30 4.14 -7.70 -11.51
C GLY A 30 3.98 -8.05 -10.03
N TRP A 31 4.03 -7.00 -9.21
CA TRP A 31 3.86 -7.07 -7.77
C TRP A 31 2.58 -6.32 -7.34
N TYR A 32 1.59 -7.05 -6.79
CA TYR A 32 0.32 -6.45 -6.34
C TYR A 32 0.48 -5.77 -4.97
N ALA A 33 1.27 -4.73 -4.96
CA ALA A 33 1.65 -3.88 -3.83
C ALA A 33 2.49 -2.69 -4.36
N PRO A 34 2.91 -1.73 -3.50
CA PRO A 34 2.62 -1.65 -2.07
C PRO A 34 1.20 -1.19 -1.77
N SER A 35 0.74 -1.49 -0.54
CA SER A 35 -0.49 -0.92 0.01
C SER A 35 -0.12 0.39 0.71
N MET A 36 -0.68 1.50 0.26
CA MET A 36 -0.22 2.82 0.67
C MET A 36 -1.35 3.79 1.07
N ASN A 37 -2.48 3.25 1.52
CA ASN A 37 -3.52 4.08 2.11
C ASN A 37 -3.03 4.72 3.42
N ILE A 38 -3.67 5.80 3.80
CA ILE A 38 -3.30 6.56 4.99
C ILE A 38 -4.02 6.01 6.21
N HIS A 39 -3.34 5.97 7.37
CA HIS A 39 -3.94 5.60 8.65
C HIS A 39 -4.86 6.74 9.13
N ARG A 40 -6.11 6.72 8.71
CA ARG A 40 -7.10 7.74 9.09
C ARG A 40 -7.90 7.37 10.33
N THR A 41 -8.04 6.08 10.59
CA THR A 41 -8.79 5.56 11.73
C THR A 41 -8.20 4.24 12.19
N PRO A 42 -8.16 3.98 13.51
CA PRO A 42 -7.70 2.68 14.01
C PRO A 42 -8.64 1.53 13.65
N PHE A 43 -9.86 1.83 13.25
CA PHE A 43 -10.90 0.84 12.97
C PHE A 43 -10.99 0.39 11.52
N SER A 44 -10.03 0.78 10.67
CA SER A 44 -10.09 0.44 9.25
C SER A 44 -10.02 -1.07 8.96
N GLY A 45 -9.45 -1.85 9.87
CA GLY A 45 -9.29 -3.30 9.72
C GLY A 45 -8.04 -3.72 8.91
N ARG A 46 -7.41 -2.79 8.17
CA ARG A 46 -6.25 -3.10 7.31
C ARG A 46 -5.04 -2.20 7.53
N ASN A 47 -5.00 -1.46 8.61
CA ASN A 47 -3.87 -0.56 8.92
C ASN A 47 -2.52 -1.27 8.95
N GLY A 48 -2.49 -2.57 9.25
CA GLY A 48 -1.27 -3.37 9.26
C GLY A 48 -0.54 -3.45 7.91
N GLU A 49 -1.26 -3.22 6.81
CA GLU A 49 -0.69 -3.20 5.45
C GLU A 49 -0.07 -1.86 5.08
N TYR A 50 -0.44 -0.79 5.77
CA TYR A 50 -0.11 0.59 5.40
C TYR A 50 1.07 1.12 6.17
N TYR A 51 1.62 2.25 5.73
CA TYR A 51 2.86 2.79 6.26
C TYR A 51 2.66 3.75 7.42
N SER A 52 1.81 4.77 7.24
CA SER A 52 1.70 5.87 8.19
C SER A 52 0.38 6.62 8.05
N GLU A 53 0.08 7.46 9.04
CA GLU A 53 -0.93 8.52 8.94
C GLU A 53 -0.40 9.75 8.16
N ASP A 54 0.93 9.87 8.03
CA ASP A 54 1.59 10.93 7.30
C ASP A 54 1.68 10.58 5.81
N THR A 55 1.10 11.44 4.98
CA THR A 55 1.05 11.26 3.52
C THR A 55 2.43 11.35 2.89
N TYR A 56 3.29 12.25 3.40
CA TYR A 56 4.64 12.42 2.89
C TYR A 56 5.50 11.19 3.17
N LEU A 57 5.50 10.71 4.40
CA LEU A 57 6.25 9.50 4.78
C LEU A 57 5.77 8.29 3.97
N THR A 58 4.45 8.13 3.85
CA THR A 58 3.87 7.04 3.06
C THR A 58 4.33 7.09 1.60
N GLY A 59 4.26 8.27 0.98
CA GLY A 59 4.71 8.47 -0.39
C GLY A 59 6.20 8.19 -0.57
N ALA A 60 7.04 8.70 0.35
CA ALA A 60 8.49 8.53 0.29
C ALA A 60 8.90 7.04 0.42
N VAL A 61 8.29 6.30 1.35
CA VAL A 61 8.59 4.87 1.53
C VAL A 61 8.08 4.06 0.34
N ALA A 62 6.81 4.25 -0.05
CA ALA A 62 6.20 3.50 -1.14
C ALA A 62 6.92 3.73 -2.48
N SER A 63 7.25 4.98 -2.81
CA SER A 63 7.95 5.29 -4.07
C SER A 63 9.33 4.64 -4.15
N ASN A 64 10.07 4.59 -3.06
CA ASN A 64 11.37 3.93 -3.02
C ASN A 64 11.25 2.41 -3.16
N GLN A 65 10.24 1.78 -2.57
CA GLN A 65 9.98 0.36 -2.80
C GLN A 65 9.62 0.06 -4.26
N VAL A 66 8.71 0.85 -4.83
CA VAL A 66 8.32 0.72 -6.25
C VAL A 66 9.53 0.89 -7.15
N TYR A 67 10.35 1.92 -6.88
CA TYR A 67 11.58 2.14 -7.64
C TYR A 67 12.52 0.93 -7.55
N GLY A 68 12.74 0.39 -6.36
CA GLY A 68 13.58 -0.80 -6.17
C GLY A 68 13.11 -1.98 -7.02
N ALA A 69 11.83 -2.32 -6.98
CA ALA A 69 11.24 -3.39 -7.78
C ALA A 69 11.35 -3.12 -9.29
N ALA A 70 11.11 -1.88 -9.70
CA ALA A 70 11.21 -1.46 -11.10
C ALA A 70 12.62 -1.60 -11.66
N THR A 71 13.68 -1.47 -10.85
CA THR A 71 15.08 -1.71 -11.30
C THR A 71 15.31 -3.15 -11.76
N LYS A 72 14.42 -4.06 -11.39
CA LYS A 72 14.44 -5.48 -11.77
C LYS A 72 13.45 -5.82 -12.89
N GLY A 73 12.79 -4.81 -13.46
CA GLY A 73 11.78 -5.02 -14.50
C GLY A 73 10.41 -5.45 -13.97
N VAL A 74 10.22 -5.45 -12.65
CA VAL A 74 8.94 -5.80 -12.01
C VAL A 74 8.13 -4.53 -11.79
N TYR A 75 6.92 -4.49 -12.33
CA TYR A 75 6.03 -3.35 -12.14
C TYR A 75 5.12 -3.54 -10.92
N ALA A 76 4.83 -2.42 -10.24
CA ALA A 76 3.99 -2.42 -9.06
C ALA A 76 2.55 -2.05 -9.39
N TYR A 77 1.59 -2.79 -8.84
CA TYR A 77 0.19 -2.40 -8.78
C TYR A 77 -0.07 -1.79 -7.42
N ILE A 78 0.17 -0.49 -7.31
CA ILE A 78 -0.08 0.21 -6.03
C ILE A 78 -1.56 0.15 -5.66
N LYS A 79 -1.80 -0.01 -4.37
CA LYS A 79 -3.16 -0.17 -3.84
C LYS A 79 -3.31 0.52 -2.49
N HIS A 80 -4.51 0.84 -2.11
CA HIS A 80 -5.76 0.77 -2.86
C HIS A 80 -6.09 2.18 -3.32
N PHE A 81 -6.46 2.34 -4.54
CA PHE A 81 -6.95 3.62 -5.02
C PHE A 81 -8.37 3.81 -4.55
N ALA A 82 -8.66 4.68 -3.82
CA ALA A 82 -8.38 5.53 -2.74
C ALA A 82 -9.33 5.16 -1.55
N PHE A 83 -9.08 5.67 -0.36
CA PHE A 83 -10.03 5.61 0.77
C PHE A 83 -10.45 4.19 1.19
N ASN A 84 -9.50 3.26 1.22
CA ASN A 84 -9.76 1.90 1.71
C ASN A 84 -9.68 1.86 3.24
N ASP A 85 -10.62 2.55 3.91
CA ASP A 85 -10.59 2.82 5.34
C ASP A 85 -11.62 2.02 6.14
N GLN A 86 -12.30 1.06 5.50
CA GLN A 86 -13.37 0.33 6.17
C GLN A 86 -13.53 -1.06 5.54
N GLU A 87 -13.63 -2.08 6.38
CA GLU A 87 -13.75 -3.48 5.96
C GLU A 87 -15.10 -4.13 6.27
N ASP A 88 -15.97 -3.46 7.02
CA ASP A 88 -17.29 -3.99 7.33
C ASP A 88 -18.07 -4.23 6.03
N HIS A 89 -18.72 -5.38 5.96
CA HIS A 89 -19.50 -5.82 4.78
C HIS A 89 -18.69 -6.00 3.50
N ARG A 90 -17.37 -6.15 3.60
CA ARG A 90 -16.54 -6.46 2.44
C ARG A 90 -16.75 -7.91 2.00
N GLY A 91 -17.13 -8.08 0.74
CA GLY A 91 -17.32 -9.42 0.17
C GLY A 91 -18.52 -10.16 0.73
N ASP A 92 -19.56 -9.44 1.10
CA ASP A 92 -20.84 -10.04 1.49
C ASP A 92 -21.29 -11.03 0.41
N ARG A 93 -21.62 -12.24 0.86
CA ARG A 93 -21.94 -13.36 -0.03
C ARG A 93 -23.20 -13.12 -0.86
N ASP A 94 -24.08 -12.27 -0.39
CA ASP A 94 -25.37 -12.02 -1.04
C ASP A 94 -25.38 -10.78 -1.95
N GLY A 95 -24.25 -10.06 -2.05
CA GLY A 95 -24.12 -8.88 -2.89
C GLY A 95 -25.05 -7.72 -2.52
N GLN A 96 -25.66 -7.80 -1.34
CA GLN A 96 -26.67 -6.82 -0.91
C GLN A 96 -26.08 -5.59 -0.24
N TYR A 97 -24.85 -5.66 0.25
CA TYR A 97 -24.23 -4.58 1.02
C TYR A 97 -22.95 -4.11 0.38
N GLY A 98 -22.96 -2.87 -0.06
CA GLY A 98 -21.78 -2.17 -0.53
C GLY A 98 -20.99 -1.58 0.62
N ARG A 99 -19.69 -1.59 0.48
CA ARG A 99 -18.81 -0.84 1.36
C ARG A 99 -18.82 0.63 0.96
N ALA A 100 -18.97 1.53 1.94
CA ALA A 100 -18.92 2.98 1.70
C ALA A 100 -18.02 3.67 2.72
N THR A 101 -17.16 4.55 2.24
CA THR A 101 -16.34 5.43 3.06
C THR A 101 -16.78 6.87 2.85
N TRP A 102 -17.14 7.54 3.93
CA TRP A 102 -17.56 8.93 3.90
C TRP A 102 -16.39 9.86 4.21
N LEU A 103 -16.19 10.83 3.33
CA LEU A 103 -15.11 11.80 3.42
C LEU A 103 -15.62 13.21 3.17
N ASN A 104 -15.02 14.18 3.84
CA ASN A 104 -15.13 15.57 3.40
C ASN A 104 -14.08 15.86 2.31
N GLU A 105 -14.26 16.95 1.58
CA GLU A 105 -13.36 17.32 0.49
C GLU A 105 -11.92 17.54 0.95
N GLN A 106 -11.72 18.11 2.12
CA GLN A 106 -10.39 18.37 2.66
C GLN A 106 -9.63 17.06 2.94
N SER A 107 -10.32 16.04 3.44
CA SER A 107 -9.71 14.72 3.68
C SER A 107 -9.45 13.94 2.39
N ALA A 108 -10.13 14.31 1.30
CA ALA A 108 -9.98 13.66 0.01
C ALA A 108 -8.81 14.21 -0.83
N ARG A 109 -8.29 15.39 -0.47
CA ARG A 109 -7.15 16.05 -1.13
C ARG A 109 -5.81 15.67 -0.51
#